data_1b7fe55c4e8e44e8048d87b7a26b75c4
#
_entry.id   1b7fe55c4e8e44e8048d87b7a26b75c4
#
_cell.length_a   1.000
_cell.length_b   1.000
_cell.length_c   1.000
_cell.angle_alpha   90.00
_cell.angle_beta   90.00
_cell.angle_gamma   90.00
#
_symmetry.space_group_name_H-M   'P 1'
#
loop_
_entity.id
_entity.type
_entity.pdbx_description
1 polymer ?
#
loop_
_entity_poly.entity_id
_entity_poly.type
_entity_poly.pdbx_seq_one_letter_code
_entity_poly.pdbx_strand_id
1 'polypeptide(L)'
;MAQKIITIKCGTFNLMNLMLPNVEMYGSMKLSQYDFDRKAEWINFMLNQMNADVIGFQECFHLEAIERIISNNKNYQHAEVVMPGENGEQPRVALLSRYPIQDVQLIEYFPKKSMITFQQRGELITLPFKTFTRPVLKVKVLIPNYGIITFFVVHLKSKRPIFYQGESDTNPIDLARAQVRSLMLRAAESSAVRTILCDYLQGRENPVVVFGDVNDTGNSVTTRIISGEVPQHKLPDDVKRNVWDVLLYHVKDIQARRSYQDFYYTHIHNGMYESLDHIMVSQELVTENPRYTGRVAQVKVFNDHLIDQTFSTEKPDKYKSDHGIVVCSLELDTERAQQFR
;
A
#
# COMPACT_ATOMS: atom_id res chain seq x y z
N MET A 1 -13.26 28.21 -19.40
CA MET A 1 -13.89 27.69 -18.18
C MET A 1 -12.98 26.58 -17.60
N ALA A 2 -12.62 26.65 -16.32
CA ALA A 2 -11.84 25.58 -15.71
C ALA A 2 -12.68 24.29 -15.71
N GLN A 3 -12.04 23.15 -15.98
CA GLN A 3 -12.71 21.86 -16.00
C GLN A 3 -13.19 21.55 -14.58
N LYS A 4 -14.50 21.37 -14.38
CA LYS A 4 -15.13 21.14 -13.08
C LYS A 4 -14.71 19.81 -12.45
N ILE A 5 -14.52 18.78 -13.27
CA ILE A 5 -14.10 17.42 -12.85
C ILE A 5 -12.76 17.09 -13.49
N ILE A 6 -11.81 16.69 -12.66
CA ILE A 6 -10.50 16.20 -13.07
C ILE A 6 -10.43 14.72 -12.73
N THR A 7 -9.98 13.88 -13.65
CA THR A 7 -9.76 12.45 -13.40
C THR A 7 -8.27 12.19 -13.23
N ILE A 8 -7.89 11.60 -12.11
CA ILE A 8 -6.55 11.07 -11.86
C ILE A 8 -6.62 9.57 -11.57
N LYS A 9 -5.55 8.87 -11.89
CA LYS A 9 -5.41 7.44 -11.62
C LYS A 9 -4.31 7.20 -10.61
N CYS A 10 -4.60 6.43 -9.58
CA CYS A 10 -3.66 6.05 -8.53
C CYS A 10 -3.51 4.53 -8.52
N GLY A 11 -2.27 4.04 -8.43
CA GLY A 11 -2.00 2.60 -8.45
C GLY A 11 -1.03 2.15 -7.39
N THR A 12 -1.08 0.88 -7.03
CA THR A 12 -0.07 0.21 -6.21
C THR A 12 0.50 -0.98 -6.97
N PHE A 13 1.82 -1.14 -6.91
CA PHE A 13 2.54 -2.14 -7.68
C PHE A 13 3.75 -2.67 -6.89
N ASN A 14 3.64 -3.87 -6.35
CA ASN A 14 4.79 -4.58 -5.78
C ASN A 14 5.70 -5.07 -6.91
N LEU A 15 6.96 -4.64 -6.91
CA LEU A 15 7.92 -4.90 -7.98
C LEU A 15 8.73 -6.19 -7.78
N MET A 16 8.42 -6.99 -6.76
CA MET A 16 9.08 -8.27 -6.49
C MET A 16 10.60 -8.15 -6.52
N ASN A 17 11.17 -7.49 -5.51
CA ASN A 17 12.61 -7.31 -5.35
C ASN A 17 13.31 -6.63 -6.56
N LEU A 18 12.81 -5.47 -6.99
CA LEU A 18 13.48 -4.69 -8.04
C LEU A 18 14.80 -4.14 -7.53
N MET A 19 15.91 -4.55 -8.16
CA MET A 19 17.26 -4.14 -7.84
C MET A 19 18.08 -3.85 -9.10
N LEU A 20 19.20 -3.18 -8.94
CA LEU A 20 20.17 -3.01 -10.03
C LEU A 20 20.78 -4.36 -10.45
N PRO A 21 21.17 -4.49 -11.72
CA PRO A 21 21.81 -5.70 -12.20
C PRO A 21 23.21 -5.86 -11.55
N ASN A 22 23.64 -7.13 -11.38
CA ASN A 22 24.93 -7.50 -10.86
C ASN A 22 25.23 -7.09 -9.39
N VAL A 23 24.23 -6.62 -8.65
CA VAL A 23 24.30 -6.40 -7.21
C VAL A 23 23.82 -7.65 -6.49
N GLU A 24 24.56 -8.09 -5.46
CA GLU A 24 24.18 -9.24 -4.65
C GLU A 24 23.35 -8.80 -3.44
N MET A 25 22.21 -9.48 -3.26
CA MET A 25 21.27 -9.20 -2.19
C MET A 25 20.90 -10.47 -1.43
N TYR A 26 20.58 -10.36 -0.15
CA TYR A 26 20.24 -11.50 0.71
C TYR A 26 21.30 -12.64 0.68
N GLY A 27 22.55 -12.29 0.49
CA GLY A 27 23.70 -13.23 0.49
C GLY A 27 23.83 -14.14 -0.75
N SER A 28 22.85 -14.12 -1.68
CA SER A 28 22.93 -14.96 -2.89
C SER A 28 22.05 -14.51 -4.06
N MET A 29 21.05 -13.65 -3.82
CA MET A 29 20.17 -13.21 -4.90
C MET A 29 20.87 -12.15 -5.76
N LYS A 30 20.96 -12.39 -7.06
CA LYS A 30 21.60 -11.49 -8.03
C LYS A 30 20.80 -11.50 -9.32
N LEU A 31 20.49 -10.33 -9.85
CA LEU A 31 19.95 -10.18 -11.19
C LEU A 31 21.11 -10.02 -12.18
N SER A 32 21.14 -10.84 -13.25
CA SER A 32 21.98 -10.54 -14.40
C SER A 32 21.47 -9.30 -15.14
N GLN A 33 22.30 -8.70 -16.00
CA GLN A 33 21.83 -7.61 -16.86
C GLN A 33 20.65 -8.07 -17.73
N TYR A 34 20.70 -9.26 -18.28
CA TYR A 34 19.61 -9.83 -19.07
C TYR A 34 18.32 -9.97 -18.26
N ASP A 35 18.40 -10.47 -17.01
CA ASP A 35 17.23 -10.62 -16.15
C ASP A 35 16.63 -9.24 -15.78
N PHE A 36 17.48 -8.25 -15.54
CA PHE A 36 17.04 -6.87 -15.29
C PHE A 36 16.32 -6.29 -16.51
N ASP A 37 16.89 -6.43 -17.70
CA ASP A 37 16.31 -5.90 -18.94
C ASP A 37 14.92 -6.53 -19.21
N ARG A 38 14.78 -7.84 -19.04
CA ARG A 38 13.49 -8.54 -19.18
C ARG A 38 12.46 -8.05 -18.17
N LYS A 39 12.88 -7.88 -16.92
CA LYS A 39 12.02 -7.36 -15.86
C LYS A 39 11.62 -5.91 -16.15
N ALA A 40 12.55 -5.08 -16.59
CA ALA A 40 12.32 -3.71 -16.98
C ALA A 40 11.32 -3.58 -18.14
N GLU A 41 11.44 -4.42 -19.18
CA GLU A 41 10.48 -4.50 -20.29
C GLU A 41 9.07 -4.80 -19.79
N TRP A 42 8.92 -5.80 -18.91
CA TRP A 42 7.62 -6.16 -18.36
C TRP A 42 7.04 -5.05 -17.47
N ILE A 43 7.84 -4.44 -16.58
CA ILE A 43 7.40 -3.32 -15.75
C ILE A 43 6.95 -2.16 -16.64
N ASN A 44 7.70 -1.81 -17.68
CA ASN A 44 7.31 -0.77 -18.63
C ASN A 44 6.00 -1.08 -19.35
N PHE A 45 5.80 -2.33 -19.76
CA PHE A 45 4.52 -2.77 -20.32
C PHE A 45 3.38 -2.54 -19.34
N MET A 46 3.54 -2.97 -18.07
CA MET A 46 2.52 -2.80 -17.04
C MET A 46 2.26 -1.33 -16.70
N LEU A 47 3.29 -0.48 -16.61
CA LEU A 47 3.14 0.96 -16.42
C LEU A 47 2.27 1.59 -17.51
N ASN A 48 2.45 1.19 -18.77
CA ASN A 48 1.64 1.66 -19.88
C ASN A 48 0.18 1.17 -19.79
N GLN A 49 -0.05 -0.10 -19.36
CA GLN A 49 -1.40 -0.63 -19.14
C GLN A 49 -2.12 0.08 -18.01
N MET A 50 -1.45 0.31 -16.89
CA MET A 50 -1.98 1.06 -15.75
C MET A 50 -2.33 2.49 -16.15
N ASN A 51 -1.43 3.13 -16.88
CA ASN A 51 -1.49 4.56 -17.21
C ASN A 51 -1.93 5.41 -16.01
N ALA A 52 -1.31 5.13 -14.85
CA ALA A 52 -1.62 5.80 -13.59
C ALA A 52 -0.75 7.05 -13.40
N ASP A 53 -1.30 8.07 -12.75
CA ASP A 53 -0.64 9.36 -12.54
C ASP A 53 0.21 9.36 -11.28
N VAL A 54 -0.22 8.61 -10.25
CA VAL A 54 0.51 8.41 -9.01
C VAL A 54 0.58 6.92 -8.70
N ILE A 55 1.79 6.40 -8.48
CA ILE A 55 2.02 4.97 -8.25
C ILE A 55 2.87 4.76 -7.00
N GLY A 56 2.37 3.97 -6.05
CA GLY A 56 3.16 3.45 -4.93
C GLY A 56 3.80 2.12 -5.29
N PHE A 57 5.12 2.06 -5.18
CA PHE A 57 5.87 0.84 -5.41
C PHE A 57 6.29 0.18 -4.09
N GLN A 58 6.37 -1.13 -4.09
CA GLN A 58 6.91 -1.95 -3.02
C GLN A 58 8.03 -2.83 -3.55
N GLU A 59 8.90 -3.27 -2.65
CA GLU A 59 10.05 -4.13 -2.94
C GLU A 59 11.07 -3.51 -3.91
N CYS A 60 11.39 -2.24 -3.69
CA CYS A 60 12.43 -1.53 -4.42
C CYS A 60 13.72 -1.46 -3.59
N PHE A 61 14.85 -1.88 -4.15
CA PHE A 61 16.15 -1.80 -3.50
C PHE A 61 16.95 -0.56 -3.91
N HIS A 62 16.79 -0.14 -5.16
CA HIS A 62 17.55 0.96 -5.76
C HIS A 62 16.63 1.91 -6.51
N LEU A 63 16.69 3.19 -6.17
CA LEU A 63 15.97 4.25 -6.89
C LEU A 63 16.38 4.28 -8.35
N GLU A 64 17.69 4.18 -8.62
CA GLU A 64 18.24 4.16 -9.98
C GLU A 64 17.62 3.05 -10.85
N ALA A 65 17.25 1.90 -10.26
CA ALA A 65 16.59 0.83 -11.02
C ALA A 65 15.22 1.28 -11.55
N ILE A 66 14.45 2.03 -10.76
CA ILE A 66 13.18 2.62 -11.20
C ILE A 66 13.43 3.69 -12.25
N GLU A 67 14.39 4.59 -12.02
CA GLU A 67 14.74 5.68 -12.93
C GLU A 67 15.17 5.15 -14.31
N ARG A 68 16.01 4.10 -14.36
CA ARG A 68 16.39 3.43 -15.62
C ARG A 68 15.19 2.88 -16.38
N ILE A 69 14.19 2.34 -15.67
CA ILE A 69 12.98 1.81 -16.28
C ILE A 69 12.15 2.93 -16.88
N ILE A 70 11.86 3.97 -16.10
CA ILE A 70 10.95 5.05 -16.53
C ILE A 70 11.57 5.99 -17.55
N SER A 71 12.90 6.16 -17.57
CA SER A 71 13.60 7.04 -18.53
C SER A 71 13.32 6.66 -19.99
N ASN A 72 13.08 5.38 -20.26
CA ASN A 72 12.75 4.86 -21.57
C ASN A 72 11.23 4.80 -21.84
N ASN A 73 10.40 5.25 -20.89
CA ASN A 73 8.95 5.23 -21.02
C ASN A 73 8.41 6.64 -21.31
N LYS A 74 7.94 6.88 -22.53
CA LYS A 74 7.43 8.20 -22.96
C LYS A 74 6.32 8.75 -22.06
N ASN A 75 5.55 7.89 -21.41
CA ASN A 75 4.46 8.30 -20.52
C ASN A 75 4.96 8.70 -19.12
N TYR A 76 6.19 8.31 -18.74
CA TYR A 76 6.71 8.49 -17.37
C TYR A 76 8.09 9.15 -17.31
N GLN A 77 8.75 9.42 -18.44
CA GLN A 77 10.10 10.01 -18.50
C GLN A 77 10.24 11.36 -17.77
N HIS A 78 9.12 12.04 -17.52
CA HIS A 78 9.09 13.33 -16.81
C HIS A 78 8.41 13.21 -15.42
N ALA A 79 8.07 12.00 -14.98
CA ALA A 79 7.51 11.78 -13.66
C ALA A 79 8.60 11.89 -12.58
N GLU A 80 8.24 12.46 -11.44
CA GLU A 80 9.12 12.47 -10.27
C GLU A 80 9.02 11.12 -9.54
N VAL A 81 10.15 10.60 -9.06
CA VAL A 81 10.19 9.42 -8.21
C VAL A 81 10.90 9.75 -6.92
N VAL A 82 10.33 9.31 -5.80
CA VAL A 82 10.94 9.47 -4.47
C VAL A 82 11.03 8.13 -3.75
N MET A 83 12.20 7.83 -3.21
CA MET A 83 12.50 6.64 -2.41
C MET A 83 13.50 7.00 -1.30
N PRO A 84 13.08 7.76 -0.29
CA PRO A 84 13.98 8.20 0.78
C PRO A 84 14.44 7.02 1.65
N GLY A 85 15.64 7.13 2.23
CA GLY A 85 16.22 6.11 3.11
C GLY A 85 16.74 4.87 2.36
N GLU A 86 16.93 4.98 1.04
CA GLU A 86 17.58 3.93 0.26
C GLU A 86 19.03 3.71 0.75
N ASN A 87 19.39 2.44 0.89
CA ASN A 87 20.76 2.01 1.18
C ASN A 87 21.18 0.80 0.31
N GLY A 88 20.30 0.33 -0.57
CA GLY A 88 20.54 -0.84 -1.41
C GLY A 88 20.55 -2.19 -0.67
N GLU A 89 20.38 -2.21 0.64
CA GLU A 89 20.50 -3.44 1.45
C GLU A 89 19.14 -4.09 1.75
N GLN A 90 18.10 -3.28 1.79
CA GLN A 90 16.75 -3.72 2.15
C GLN A 90 15.71 -3.16 1.19
N PRO A 91 14.61 -3.91 0.93
CA PRO A 91 13.54 -3.41 0.09
C PRO A 91 12.82 -2.25 0.77
N ARG A 92 12.57 -1.19 -0.01
CA ARG A 92 11.88 0.02 0.40
C ARG A 92 10.60 0.20 -0.40
N VAL A 93 9.82 1.17 0.00
CA VAL A 93 8.68 1.68 -0.75
C VAL A 93 9.11 2.94 -1.50
N ALA A 94 8.52 3.16 -2.68
CA ALA A 94 8.76 4.35 -3.48
C ALA A 94 7.42 4.92 -3.97
N LEU A 95 7.43 6.18 -4.39
CA LEU A 95 6.29 6.80 -5.04
C LEU A 95 6.75 7.48 -6.32
N LEU A 96 6.02 7.22 -7.41
CA LEU A 96 6.13 7.91 -8.69
C LEU A 96 4.93 8.83 -8.86
N SER A 97 5.16 10.06 -9.32
CA SER A 97 4.10 11.02 -9.61
C SER A 97 4.36 11.76 -10.92
N ARG A 98 3.32 11.88 -11.77
CA ARG A 98 3.30 12.80 -12.92
C ARG A 98 2.99 14.24 -12.52
N TYR A 99 2.56 14.45 -11.27
CA TYR A 99 2.25 15.75 -10.71
C TYR A 99 3.34 16.19 -9.73
N PRO A 100 3.52 17.50 -9.50
CA PRO A 100 4.56 18.00 -8.61
C PRO A 100 4.45 17.47 -7.18
N ILE A 101 5.56 16.98 -6.65
CA ILE A 101 5.70 16.54 -5.26
C ILE A 101 6.04 17.77 -4.41
N GLN A 102 5.30 18.00 -3.32
CA GLN A 102 5.46 19.16 -2.44
C GLN A 102 6.17 18.83 -1.13
N ASP A 103 5.99 17.62 -0.61
CA ASP A 103 6.52 17.21 0.69
C ASP A 103 6.73 15.70 0.70
N VAL A 104 7.87 15.26 1.26
CA VAL A 104 8.24 13.86 1.38
C VAL A 104 8.68 13.58 2.80
N GLN A 105 8.07 12.60 3.45
CA GLN A 105 8.43 12.17 4.80
C GLN A 105 8.56 10.65 4.87
N LEU A 106 9.71 10.17 5.35
CA LEU A 106 9.92 8.78 5.70
C LEU A 106 9.62 8.59 7.19
N ILE A 107 8.78 7.60 7.52
CA ILE A 107 8.39 7.29 8.90
C ILE A 107 8.92 5.90 9.24
N GLU A 108 10.01 5.86 10.00
CA GLU A 108 10.71 4.62 10.37
C GLU A 108 10.26 4.08 11.72
N TYR A 109 9.88 4.97 12.64
CA TYR A 109 9.58 4.63 14.03
C TYR A 109 8.07 4.64 14.29
N PHE A 110 7.64 3.74 15.16
CA PHE A 110 6.28 3.74 15.68
C PHE A 110 6.02 5.00 16.53
N PRO A 111 4.86 5.64 16.40
CA PRO A 111 4.46 6.67 17.35
C PRO A 111 4.44 6.14 18.78
N LYS A 112 4.93 6.90 19.75
CA LYS A 112 4.97 6.46 21.17
C LYS A 112 3.61 5.97 21.68
N LYS A 113 2.52 6.61 21.25
CA LYS A 113 1.15 6.26 21.65
C LYS A 113 0.60 4.99 21.00
N SER A 114 1.28 4.42 19.98
CA SER A 114 0.92 3.14 19.36
C SER A 114 1.54 1.94 20.08
N MET A 115 2.31 2.16 21.14
CA MET A 115 2.94 1.08 21.90
C MET A 115 1.88 0.19 22.54
N ILE A 116 1.97 -1.11 22.29
CA ILE A 116 0.99 -2.10 22.75
C ILE A 116 1.42 -2.61 24.12
N THR A 117 0.55 -2.42 25.11
CA THR A 117 0.79 -2.82 26.49
C THR A 117 -0.33 -3.73 26.97
N PHE A 118 0.04 -4.80 27.65
CA PHE A 118 -0.88 -5.74 28.30
C PHE A 118 -0.73 -5.65 29.81
N GLN A 119 -1.85 -5.75 30.51
CA GLN A 119 -1.83 -5.96 31.97
C GLN A 119 -2.10 -7.44 32.23
N GLN A 120 -1.13 -8.13 32.81
CA GLN A 120 -1.25 -9.54 33.18
C GLN A 120 -0.84 -9.71 34.63
N ARG A 121 -1.75 -10.24 35.48
CA ARG A 121 -1.53 -10.50 36.93
C ARG A 121 -0.95 -9.31 37.71
N GLY A 122 -1.35 -8.08 37.34
CA GLY A 122 -0.87 -6.85 37.97
C GLY A 122 0.43 -6.29 37.37
N GLU A 123 1.08 -6.99 36.47
CA GLU A 123 2.27 -6.53 35.76
C GLU A 123 1.91 -5.91 34.40
N LEU A 124 2.64 -4.89 34.02
CA LEU A 124 2.50 -4.21 32.74
C LEU A 124 3.58 -4.72 31.77
N ILE A 125 3.16 -5.41 30.70
CA ILE A 125 4.05 -5.96 29.69
C ILE A 125 3.88 -5.14 28.41
N THR A 126 4.94 -4.46 27.95
CA THR A 126 4.94 -3.71 26.70
C THR A 126 5.67 -4.50 25.62
N LEU A 127 5.05 -4.62 24.44
CA LEU A 127 5.71 -5.25 23.30
C LEU A 127 6.90 -4.39 22.85
N PRO A 128 8.06 -5.02 22.52
CA PRO A 128 9.31 -4.30 22.23
C PRO A 128 9.39 -3.74 20.80
N PHE A 129 8.29 -3.74 20.03
CA PHE A 129 8.28 -3.24 18.65
C PHE A 129 8.31 -1.72 18.62
N LYS A 130 9.30 -1.15 17.92
CA LYS A 130 9.51 0.31 17.86
C LYS A 130 9.66 0.85 16.45
N THR A 131 9.90 -0.02 15.47
CA THR A 131 10.21 0.36 14.09
C THR A 131 9.40 -0.48 13.12
N PHE A 132 9.08 0.11 11.98
CA PHE A 132 8.53 -0.64 10.85
C PHE A 132 9.60 -1.54 10.25
N THR A 133 9.22 -2.72 9.80
CA THR A 133 10.09 -3.61 9.00
C THR A 133 10.50 -2.90 7.72
N ARG A 134 9.57 -2.16 7.13
CA ARG A 134 9.78 -1.25 6.01
C ARG A 134 9.13 0.07 6.35
N PRO A 135 9.88 1.18 6.33
CA PRO A 135 9.36 2.50 6.67
C PRO A 135 8.14 2.88 5.84
N VAL A 136 7.22 3.61 6.44
CA VAL A 136 6.06 4.19 5.75
C VAL A 136 6.50 5.47 5.05
N LEU A 137 6.14 5.61 3.78
CA LEU A 137 6.41 6.81 2.99
C LEU A 137 5.15 7.67 2.90
N LYS A 138 5.23 8.92 3.35
CA LYS A 138 4.18 9.93 3.20
C LYS A 138 4.63 10.98 2.19
N VAL A 139 3.79 11.22 1.17
CA VAL A 139 4.07 12.19 0.11
C VAL A 139 2.86 13.08 -0.13
N LYS A 140 3.08 14.40 -0.22
CA LYS A 140 2.06 15.34 -0.66
C LYS A 140 2.26 15.66 -2.13
N VAL A 141 1.22 15.47 -2.92
CA VAL A 141 1.22 15.72 -4.37
C VAL A 141 0.24 16.84 -4.67
N LEU A 142 0.69 17.83 -5.45
CA LEU A 142 -0.15 18.94 -5.88
C LEU A 142 -0.87 18.58 -7.20
N ILE A 143 -2.19 18.42 -7.13
CA ILE A 143 -3.02 18.22 -8.31
C ILE A 143 -3.45 19.60 -8.83
N PRO A 144 -3.06 20.00 -10.04
CA PRO A 144 -3.40 21.31 -10.60
C PRO A 144 -4.91 21.58 -10.58
N ASN A 145 -5.30 22.80 -10.17
CA ASN A 145 -6.69 23.26 -10.02
C ASN A 145 -7.53 22.52 -8.94
N TYR A 146 -7.00 21.46 -8.34
CA TYR A 146 -7.68 20.75 -7.25
C TYR A 146 -7.00 21.00 -5.90
N GLY A 147 -5.67 20.86 -5.81
CA GLY A 147 -4.85 21.06 -4.63
C GLY A 147 -4.15 19.79 -4.13
N ILE A 148 -3.81 19.72 -2.87
CA ILE A 148 -2.96 18.67 -2.31
C ILE A 148 -3.78 17.42 -2.02
N ILE A 149 -3.27 16.27 -2.49
CA ILE A 149 -3.64 14.94 -2.01
C ILE A 149 -2.43 14.36 -1.30
N THR A 150 -2.64 13.76 -0.14
CA THR A 150 -1.58 13.08 0.60
C THR A 150 -1.64 11.59 0.38
N PHE A 151 -0.52 11.03 -0.03
CA PHE A 151 -0.35 9.60 -0.29
C PHE A 151 0.51 8.97 0.80
N PHE A 152 0.07 7.81 1.31
CA PHE A 152 0.86 6.95 2.16
C PHE A 152 1.14 5.65 1.42
N VAL A 153 2.41 5.30 1.26
CA VAL A 153 2.83 4.01 0.71
C VAL A 153 3.29 3.13 1.86
N VAL A 154 2.69 1.95 1.97
CA VAL A 154 2.96 0.98 3.03
C VAL A 154 3.41 -0.35 2.44
N HIS A 155 4.26 -1.06 3.17
CA HIS A 155 4.57 -2.46 2.91
C HIS A 155 4.80 -3.15 4.25
N LEU A 156 3.78 -3.83 4.78
CA LEU A 156 3.82 -4.41 6.12
C LEU A 156 4.50 -5.79 6.13
N LYS A 157 4.78 -6.29 7.33
CA LYS A 157 5.41 -7.59 7.52
C LYS A 157 4.61 -8.71 6.85
N SER A 158 5.25 -9.47 5.98
CA SER A 158 4.65 -10.61 5.29
C SER A 158 4.20 -11.72 6.25
N LYS A 159 3.34 -12.62 5.75
CA LYS A 159 2.93 -13.83 6.50
C LYS A 159 4.07 -14.83 6.71
N ARG A 160 5.23 -14.64 6.03
CA ARG A 160 6.39 -15.53 6.14
C ARG A 160 6.81 -15.67 7.62
N PRO A 161 6.87 -16.91 8.14
CA PRO A 161 7.22 -17.19 9.54
C PRO A 161 8.61 -16.66 9.90
N ILE A 162 8.77 -16.21 11.15
CA ILE A 162 10.06 -15.72 11.68
C ILE A 162 10.63 -16.81 12.58
N PHE A 163 11.62 -17.54 12.07
CA PHE A 163 12.37 -18.56 12.82
C PHE A 163 13.58 -17.95 13.53
N TYR A 164 13.86 -18.44 14.72
CA TYR A 164 15.09 -18.15 15.43
C TYR A 164 16.08 -19.31 15.31
N GLN A 165 17.32 -19.07 15.72
CA GLN A 165 18.36 -20.09 15.69
C GLN A 165 17.94 -21.35 16.46
N GLY A 166 18.06 -22.51 15.81
CA GLY A 166 17.68 -23.81 16.39
C GLY A 166 16.22 -24.20 16.19
N GLU A 167 15.39 -23.34 15.57
CA GLU A 167 14.01 -23.68 15.19
C GLU A 167 13.95 -24.24 13.76
N SER A 168 12.99 -25.13 13.50
CA SER A 168 12.78 -25.76 12.19
C SER A 168 11.34 -25.59 11.69
N ASP A 169 11.18 -25.39 10.39
CA ASP A 169 9.88 -25.38 9.71
C ASP A 169 9.22 -26.77 9.65
N THR A 170 10.00 -27.82 9.83
CA THR A 170 9.51 -29.21 9.92
C THR A 170 8.99 -29.56 11.33
N ASN A 171 9.27 -28.74 12.36
CA ASN A 171 8.71 -28.89 13.68
C ASN A 171 7.42 -28.07 13.81
N PRO A 172 6.23 -28.70 14.02
CA PRO A 172 4.96 -27.99 14.09
C PRO A 172 4.87 -26.92 15.18
N ILE A 173 5.57 -27.13 16.30
CA ILE A 173 5.59 -26.17 17.43
C ILE A 173 6.41 -24.94 17.06
N ASP A 174 7.58 -25.14 16.47
CA ASP A 174 8.44 -24.05 16.02
C ASP A 174 7.76 -23.23 14.90
N LEU A 175 7.14 -23.93 13.95
CA LEU A 175 6.37 -23.30 12.88
C LEU A 175 5.23 -22.43 13.44
N ALA A 176 4.44 -22.96 14.40
CA ALA A 176 3.35 -22.21 15.03
C ALA A 176 3.88 -20.94 15.73
N ARG A 177 4.98 -21.05 16.49
CA ARG A 177 5.62 -19.90 17.16
C ARG A 177 6.14 -18.88 16.17
N ALA A 178 6.78 -19.32 15.08
CA ALA A 178 7.31 -18.47 14.03
C ALA A 178 6.19 -17.71 13.27
N GLN A 179 5.05 -18.35 13.03
CA GLN A 179 3.86 -17.72 12.45
C GLN A 179 3.27 -16.66 13.39
N VAL A 180 3.17 -16.93 14.68
CA VAL A 180 2.67 -15.98 15.69
C VAL A 180 3.57 -14.75 15.76
N ARG A 181 4.91 -14.90 15.72
CA ARG A 181 5.84 -13.75 15.70
C ARG A 181 5.59 -12.84 14.49
N SER A 182 5.42 -13.43 13.32
CA SER A 182 5.11 -12.68 12.09
C SER A 182 3.77 -11.94 12.19
N LEU A 183 2.73 -12.59 12.71
CA LEU A 183 1.41 -12.00 12.93
C LEU A 183 1.48 -10.85 13.96
N MET A 184 2.15 -11.04 15.09
CA MET A 184 2.27 -10.01 16.14
C MET A 184 2.99 -8.75 15.62
N LEU A 185 4.06 -8.94 14.84
CA LEU A 185 4.79 -7.80 14.25
C LEU A 185 3.91 -7.07 13.24
N ARG A 186 3.22 -7.76 12.33
CA ARG A 186 2.29 -7.14 11.38
C ARG A 186 1.13 -6.42 12.08
N ALA A 187 0.59 -6.99 13.15
CA ALA A 187 -0.46 -6.36 13.95
C ALA A 187 0.04 -5.06 14.63
N ALA A 188 1.27 -5.06 15.15
CA ALA A 188 1.88 -3.88 15.73
C ALA A 188 2.14 -2.80 14.67
N GLU A 189 2.63 -3.16 13.48
CA GLU A 189 2.79 -2.25 12.35
C GLU A 189 1.45 -1.66 11.92
N SER A 190 0.38 -2.47 11.83
CA SER A 190 -0.98 -2.00 11.51
C SER A 190 -1.48 -0.97 12.53
N SER A 191 -1.26 -1.22 13.84
CA SER A 191 -1.61 -0.27 14.90
C SER A 191 -0.81 1.03 14.81
N ALA A 192 0.48 0.94 14.49
CA ALA A 192 1.33 2.11 14.30
C ALA A 192 0.89 2.94 13.08
N VAL A 193 0.60 2.30 11.94
CA VAL A 193 0.04 2.96 10.74
C VAL A 193 -1.29 3.64 11.08
N ARG A 194 -2.20 2.92 11.78
CA ARG A 194 -3.48 3.51 12.21
C ARG A 194 -3.29 4.75 13.05
N THR A 195 -2.35 4.71 13.99
CA THR A 195 -2.04 5.85 14.85
C THR A 195 -1.57 7.06 14.04
N ILE A 196 -0.67 6.85 13.08
CA ILE A 196 -0.18 7.90 12.17
C ILE A 196 -1.35 8.49 11.37
N LEU A 197 -2.21 7.64 10.84
CA LEU A 197 -3.36 8.05 10.03
C LEU A 197 -4.40 8.80 10.86
N CYS A 198 -4.73 8.38 12.07
CA CYS A 198 -5.63 9.11 12.95
C CYS A 198 -5.12 10.52 13.25
N ASP A 199 -3.82 10.65 13.58
CA ASP A 199 -3.20 11.96 13.82
C ASP A 199 -3.20 12.85 12.60
N TYR A 200 -3.07 12.23 11.43
CA TYR A 200 -3.03 12.97 10.18
C TYR A 200 -4.42 13.36 9.68
N LEU A 201 -5.40 12.48 9.78
CA LEU A 201 -6.76 12.68 9.26
C LEU A 201 -7.59 13.63 10.14
N GLN A 202 -7.44 13.56 11.46
CA GLN A 202 -8.29 14.27 12.39
C GLN A 202 -8.34 15.78 12.13
N GLY A 203 -9.54 16.29 11.84
CA GLY A 203 -9.78 17.71 11.57
C GLY A 203 -9.18 18.22 10.25
N ARG A 204 -8.78 17.33 9.33
CA ARG A 204 -8.26 17.71 8.02
C ARG A 204 -9.30 17.49 6.93
N GLU A 205 -9.21 18.33 5.89
CA GLU A 205 -10.12 18.31 4.74
C GLU A 205 -9.43 17.91 3.43
N ASN A 206 -8.10 17.73 3.46
CA ASN A 206 -7.36 17.28 2.29
C ASN A 206 -7.47 15.76 2.13
N PRO A 207 -7.84 15.26 0.95
CA PRO A 207 -7.94 13.83 0.70
C PRO A 207 -6.65 13.07 0.99
N VAL A 208 -6.81 11.88 1.50
CA VAL A 208 -5.73 10.94 1.77
C VAL A 208 -5.97 9.65 1.00
N VAL A 209 -4.92 9.14 0.40
CA VAL A 209 -4.87 7.82 -0.24
C VAL A 209 -3.78 7.00 0.43
N VAL A 210 -4.13 5.84 0.94
CA VAL A 210 -3.20 4.86 1.47
C VAL A 210 -3.18 3.68 0.53
N PHE A 211 -2.02 3.29 0.05
CA PHE A 211 -1.88 2.14 -0.83
C PHE A 211 -0.60 1.34 -0.56
N GLY A 212 -0.62 0.08 -0.93
CA GLY A 212 0.51 -0.81 -0.80
C GLY A 212 0.12 -2.24 -0.46
N ASP A 213 1.14 -3.03 -0.24
CA ASP A 213 1.03 -4.41 0.19
C ASP A 213 0.94 -4.46 1.73
N VAL A 214 -0.26 -4.70 2.25
CA VAL A 214 -0.48 -4.86 3.70
C VAL A 214 -0.26 -6.31 4.16
N ASN A 215 0.03 -7.22 3.24
CA ASN A 215 0.28 -8.63 3.48
C ASN A 215 -0.86 -9.35 4.23
N ASP A 216 -2.09 -8.86 4.07
CA ASP A 216 -3.29 -9.48 4.61
C ASP A 216 -4.54 -9.07 3.81
N THR A 217 -5.62 -9.86 3.91
CA THR A 217 -6.86 -9.60 3.17
C THR A 217 -7.63 -8.41 3.73
N GLY A 218 -8.50 -7.80 2.93
CA GLY A 218 -9.31 -6.65 3.37
C GLY A 218 -10.17 -6.91 4.60
N ASN A 219 -10.60 -8.16 4.81
CA ASN A 219 -11.43 -8.57 5.94
C ASN A 219 -10.62 -9.05 7.16
N SER A 220 -9.30 -9.11 7.07
CA SER A 220 -8.46 -9.49 8.20
C SER A 220 -8.46 -8.43 9.31
N VAL A 221 -8.18 -8.87 10.53
CA VAL A 221 -8.12 -7.97 11.70
C VAL A 221 -7.05 -6.89 11.50
N THR A 222 -5.89 -7.28 10.98
CA THR A 222 -4.76 -6.37 10.74
C THR A 222 -5.10 -5.26 9.74
N THR A 223 -5.77 -5.58 8.64
CA THR A 223 -6.19 -4.60 7.63
C THR A 223 -7.32 -3.71 8.16
N ARG A 224 -8.28 -4.28 8.92
CA ARG A 224 -9.35 -3.53 9.58
C ARG A 224 -8.84 -2.56 10.65
N ILE A 225 -7.75 -2.89 11.34
CA ILE A 225 -7.07 -1.94 12.24
C ILE A 225 -6.65 -0.69 11.46
N ILE A 226 -6.06 -0.84 10.26
CA ILE A 226 -5.61 0.29 9.45
C ILE A 226 -6.78 1.16 8.99
N SER A 227 -7.83 0.55 8.41
CA SER A 227 -8.99 1.29 7.92
C SER A 227 -9.84 1.91 9.03
N GLY A 228 -9.81 1.32 10.21
CA GLY A 228 -10.70 1.63 11.32
C GLY A 228 -12.06 0.94 11.18
N GLU A 229 -12.78 0.87 12.27
CA GLU A 229 -14.11 0.25 12.32
C GLU A 229 -15.20 1.32 12.39
N VAL A 230 -16.31 1.05 11.70
CA VAL A 230 -17.50 1.93 11.72
C VAL A 230 -18.04 2.00 13.16
N PRO A 231 -18.40 3.20 13.64
CA PRO A 231 -18.91 3.36 15.01
C PRO A 231 -20.24 2.62 15.22
N GLN A 232 -20.38 2.05 16.40
CA GLN A 232 -21.63 1.36 16.78
C GLN A 232 -22.82 2.34 16.84
N HIS A 233 -24.02 1.83 16.54
CA HIS A 233 -25.26 2.64 16.52
C HIS A 233 -25.57 3.37 17.84
N LYS A 234 -25.11 2.84 18.96
CA LYS A 234 -25.39 3.40 20.31
C LYS A 234 -24.51 4.58 20.71
N LEU A 235 -23.55 4.99 19.89
CA LEU A 235 -22.72 6.15 20.22
C LEU A 235 -23.44 7.46 19.92
N PRO A 236 -23.20 8.53 20.72
CA PRO A 236 -23.64 9.89 20.40
C PRO A 236 -23.13 10.37 19.05
N ASP A 237 -23.86 11.27 18.41
CA ASP A 237 -23.55 11.69 17.03
C ASP A 237 -22.25 12.48 16.91
N ASP A 238 -21.87 13.24 17.93
CA ASP A 238 -20.59 13.94 18.01
C ASP A 238 -19.41 12.95 18.08
N VAL A 239 -19.54 11.88 18.87
CA VAL A 239 -18.55 10.80 18.96
C VAL A 239 -18.45 10.06 17.63
N LYS A 240 -19.60 9.75 16.98
CA LYS A 240 -19.61 9.11 15.66
C LYS A 240 -18.88 9.95 14.62
N ARG A 241 -19.11 11.28 14.61
CA ARG A 241 -18.42 12.19 13.65
C ARG A 241 -16.92 12.13 13.82
N ASN A 242 -16.41 12.15 15.05
CA ASN A 242 -14.98 12.06 15.33
C ASN A 242 -14.38 10.72 14.86
N VAL A 243 -15.14 9.62 14.94
CA VAL A 243 -14.68 8.31 14.41
C VAL A 243 -14.72 8.30 12.89
N TRP A 244 -15.78 8.82 12.28
CA TRP A 244 -15.88 8.88 10.80
C TRP A 244 -14.79 9.75 10.18
N ASP A 245 -14.38 10.81 10.84
CA ASP A 245 -13.34 11.73 10.38
C ASP A 245 -11.99 11.04 10.10
N VAL A 246 -11.72 9.94 10.80
CA VAL A 246 -10.48 9.20 10.68
C VAL A 246 -10.61 7.81 10.02
N LEU A 247 -11.78 7.47 9.45
CA LEU A 247 -11.95 6.21 8.74
C LEU A 247 -11.34 6.24 7.34
N LEU A 248 -10.92 5.06 6.89
CA LEU A 248 -10.53 4.81 5.52
C LEU A 248 -11.46 3.77 4.90
N TYR A 249 -11.68 3.89 3.61
CA TYR A 249 -12.58 3.03 2.83
C TYR A 249 -11.80 2.34 1.72
N HIS A 250 -11.85 1.02 1.67
CA HIS A 250 -11.24 0.26 0.58
C HIS A 250 -11.94 0.57 -0.73
N VAL A 251 -11.18 0.91 -1.76
CA VAL A 251 -11.75 1.16 -3.10
C VAL A 251 -12.46 -0.07 -3.64
N LYS A 252 -12.01 -1.28 -3.26
CA LYS A 252 -12.68 -2.55 -3.55
C LYS A 252 -14.10 -2.59 -3.02
N ASP A 253 -14.32 -2.17 -1.78
CA ASP A 253 -15.65 -2.20 -1.16
C ASP A 253 -16.55 -1.11 -1.74
N ILE A 254 -15.99 0.05 -2.10
CA ILE A 254 -16.71 1.11 -2.82
C ILE A 254 -17.16 0.59 -4.20
N GLN A 255 -16.29 -0.11 -4.92
CA GLN A 255 -16.60 -0.73 -6.20
C GLN A 255 -17.67 -1.83 -6.04
N ALA A 256 -17.53 -2.71 -5.05
CA ALA A 256 -18.48 -3.80 -4.78
C ALA A 256 -19.91 -3.32 -4.49
N ARG A 257 -20.08 -2.12 -3.93
CA ARG A 257 -21.42 -1.51 -3.75
C ARG A 257 -22.12 -1.20 -5.08
N ARG A 258 -21.36 -1.07 -6.17
CA ARG A 258 -21.90 -0.78 -7.52
C ARG A 258 -22.11 -2.04 -8.35
N SER A 259 -21.36 -3.10 -8.10
CA SER A 259 -21.44 -4.37 -8.82
C SER A 259 -21.07 -5.54 -7.93
N TYR A 260 -22.00 -6.48 -7.73
CA TYR A 260 -21.74 -7.73 -7.00
C TYR A 260 -20.83 -8.71 -7.75
N GLN A 261 -20.49 -8.43 -9.01
CA GLN A 261 -19.64 -9.27 -9.84
C GLN A 261 -18.17 -8.87 -9.78
N ASP A 262 -17.85 -7.74 -9.16
CA ASP A 262 -16.49 -7.22 -9.08
C ASP A 262 -15.71 -7.89 -7.93
N PHE A 263 -15.29 -9.11 -8.17
CA PHE A 263 -14.33 -9.81 -7.32
C PHE A 263 -12.94 -9.75 -7.96
N TYR A 264 -11.91 -9.42 -7.17
CA TYR A 264 -10.54 -9.49 -7.64
C TYR A 264 -9.60 -10.03 -6.57
N TYR A 265 -8.47 -10.55 -7.03
CA TYR A 265 -7.36 -10.99 -6.20
C TYR A 265 -6.06 -10.39 -6.74
N THR A 266 -5.07 -10.27 -5.87
CA THR A 266 -3.74 -9.75 -6.21
C THR A 266 -2.64 -10.73 -5.89
N HIS A 267 -2.96 -11.88 -5.31
CA HIS A 267 -1.98 -12.91 -4.98
C HIS A 267 -2.64 -14.29 -4.96
N ILE A 268 -1.87 -15.33 -5.35
CA ILE A 268 -2.30 -16.72 -5.27
C ILE A 268 -1.28 -17.48 -4.43
N HIS A 269 -1.74 -18.08 -3.33
CA HIS A 269 -0.90 -18.90 -2.46
C HIS A 269 -1.59 -20.21 -2.13
N ASN A 270 -0.99 -21.35 -2.50
CA ASN A 270 -1.53 -22.69 -2.25
C ASN A 270 -2.99 -22.85 -2.69
N GLY A 271 -3.36 -22.34 -3.86
CA GLY A 271 -4.73 -22.37 -4.40
C GLY A 271 -5.69 -21.38 -3.73
N MET A 272 -5.24 -20.54 -2.81
CA MET A 272 -6.02 -19.47 -2.21
C MET A 272 -5.78 -18.16 -2.96
N TYR A 273 -6.87 -17.52 -3.39
CA TYR A 273 -6.89 -16.25 -4.11
C TYR A 273 -7.14 -15.12 -3.13
N GLU A 274 -6.13 -14.32 -2.85
CA GLU A 274 -6.17 -13.27 -1.83
C GLU A 274 -5.93 -11.89 -2.43
N SER A 275 -6.58 -10.86 -1.90
CA SER A 275 -6.24 -9.46 -2.19
C SER A 275 -5.36 -8.94 -1.07
N LEU A 276 -4.06 -8.84 -1.32
CA LEU A 276 -3.05 -8.38 -0.35
C LEU A 276 -2.67 -6.91 -0.59
N ASP A 277 -2.84 -6.44 -1.84
CA ASP A 277 -2.53 -5.09 -2.28
C ASP A 277 -3.81 -4.25 -2.23
N HIS A 278 -3.78 -3.18 -1.47
CA HIS A 278 -4.94 -2.36 -1.19
C HIS A 278 -4.73 -0.91 -1.60
N ILE A 279 -5.82 -0.25 -1.98
CA ILE A 279 -5.95 1.19 -2.05
C ILE A 279 -7.10 1.58 -1.14
N MET A 280 -6.85 2.46 -0.19
CA MET A 280 -7.82 2.98 0.75
C MET A 280 -7.87 4.50 0.63
N VAL A 281 -9.06 5.06 0.69
CA VAL A 281 -9.30 6.49 0.55
C VAL A 281 -10.02 7.04 1.78
N SER A 282 -9.73 8.29 2.10
CA SER A 282 -10.40 9.01 3.17
C SER A 282 -11.81 9.44 2.76
N GLN A 283 -12.60 9.91 3.72
CA GLN A 283 -14.01 10.25 3.54
C GLN A 283 -14.25 11.37 2.51
N GLU A 284 -13.27 12.22 2.23
CA GLU A 284 -13.37 13.26 1.20
C GLU A 284 -13.52 12.69 -0.22
N LEU A 285 -13.19 11.41 -0.41
CA LEU A 285 -13.35 10.68 -1.67
C LEU A 285 -14.52 9.67 -1.64
N VAL A 286 -15.42 9.81 -0.69
CA VAL A 286 -16.61 8.96 -0.49
C VAL A 286 -17.87 9.80 -0.60
N THR A 287 -18.74 9.52 -1.57
CA THR A 287 -19.90 10.36 -1.94
C THR A 287 -20.96 10.46 -0.85
N GLU A 288 -20.98 9.52 0.09
CA GLU A 288 -21.89 9.53 1.25
C GLU A 288 -21.50 10.58 2.29
N ASN A 289 -20.27 11.10 2.25
CA ASN A 289 -19.87 12.25 3.04
C ASN A 289 -20.41 13.55 2.41
N PRO A 290 -21.21 14.36 3.12
CA PRO A 290 -21.73 15.63 2.58
C PRO A 290 -20.64 16.62 2.13
N ARG A 291 -19.43 16.49 2.68
CA ARG A 291 -18.26 17.33 2.38
C ARG A 291 -17.27 16.67 1.42
N TYR A 292 -17.68 15.64 0.67
CA TYR A 292 -16.79 15.01 -0.30
C TYR A 292 -16.30 16.02 -1.35
N THR A 293 -15.07 15.87 -1.78
CA THR A 293 -14.42 16.70 -2.81
C THR A 293 -13.99 15.89 -4.03
N GLY A 294 -14.30 14.60 -4.01
CA GLY A 294 -14.06 13.67 -5.11
C GLY A 294 -14.71 12.32 -4.85
N ARG A 295 -14.53 11.39 -5.77
CA ARG A 295 -15.05 10.02 -5.64
C ARG A 295 -14.18 8.99 -6.33
N VAL A 296 -14.24 7.75 -5.86
CA VAL A 296 -13.72 6.59 -6.58
C VAL A 296 -14.65 6.30 -7.75
N ALA A 297 -14.16 6.46 -8.98
CA ALA A 297 -14.95 6.25 -10.19
C ALA A 297 -14.86 4.81 -10.68
N GLN A 298 -13.67 4.22 -10.67
CA GLN A 298 -13.42 2.86 -11.17
C GLN A 298 -12.21 2.25 -10.45
N VAL A 299 -12.24 0.92 -10.29
CA VAL A 299 -11.09 0.11 -9.88
C VAL A 299 -10.80 -0.90 -10.98
N LYS A 300 -9.52 -1.06 -11.32
CA LYS A 300 -9.01 -2.09 -12.24
C LYS A 300 -7.92 -2.88 -11.54
N VAL A 301 -7.85 -4.16 -11.86
CA VAL A 301 -6.80 -5.07 -11.40
C VAL A 301 -6.16 -5.73 -12.60
N PHE A 302 -4.84 -5.81 -12.60
CA PHE A 302 -4.05 -6.51 -13.60
C PHE A 302 -3.40 -7.71 -12.92
N ASN A 303 -3.93 -8.88 -13.11
CA ASN A 303 -3.51 -10.12 -12.46
C ASN A 303 -3.39 -11.31 -13.41
N ASP A 304 -3.52 -11.10 -14.72
CA ASP A 304 -3.44 -12.15 -15.76
C ASP A 304 -2.09 -12.88 -15.79
N HIS A 305 -1.05 -12.30 -15.20
CA HIS A 305 0.28 -12.90 -15.12
C HIS A 305 0.45 -13.84 -13.92
N LEU A 306 -0.51 -13.88 -13.00
CA LEU A 306 -0.47 -14.75 -11.83
C LEU A 306 -0.87 -16.18 -12.24
N ILE A 307 -0.07 -17.15 -11.82
CA ILE A 307 -0.27 -18.56 -12.15
C ILE A 307 -0.60 -19.33 -10.87
N ASP A 308 -1.73 -20.04 -10.90
CA ASP A 308 -2.06 -20.99 -9.84
C ASP A 308 -1.35 -22.32 -10.07
N GLN A 309 -0.29 -22.54 -9.32
CA GLN A 309 0.53 -23.77 -9.39
C GLN A 309 -0.20 -25.03 -8.91
N THR A 310 -1.36 -24.91 -8.26
CA THR A 310 -2.17 -26.07 -7.88
C THR A 310 -2.94 -26.66 -9.07
N PHE A 311 -3.16 -25.84 -10.12
CA PHE A 311 -3.88 -26.24 -11.33
C PHE A 311 -3.01 -26.21 -12.61
N SER A 312 -1.84 -25.60 -12.55
CA SER A 312 -0.98 -25.43 -13.72
C SER A 312 0.40 -26.04 -13.48
N THR A 313 0.95 -26.68 -14.51
CA THR A 313 2.35 -27.09 -14.55
C THR A 313 3.29 -25.96 -15.01
N GLU A 314 2.73 -24.85 -15.43
CA GLU A 314 3.52 -23.67 -15.80
C GLU A 314 4.23 -23.11 -14.57
N LYS A 315 5.48 -22.75 -14.75
CA LYS A 315 6.23 -22.05 -13.68
C LYS A 315 5.96 -20.56 -13.78
N PRO A 316 5.83 -19.87 -12.63
CA PRO A 316 5.77 -18.41 -12.62
C PRO A 316 6.97 -17.81 -13.36
N ASP A 317 6.71 -16.80 -14.15
CA ASP A 317 7.75 -16.08 -14.85
C ASP A 317 8.52 -15.21 -13.85
N LYS A 318 9.80 -15.53 -13.65
CA LYS A 318 10.69 -14.83 -12.70
C LYS A 318 10.88 -13.33 -12.99
N TYR A 319 10.47 -12.88 -14.17
CA TYR A 319 10.55 -11.48 -14.60
C TYR A 319 9.28 -10.69 -14.22
N LYS A 320 8.19 -11.38 -13.87
CA LYS A 320 6.93 -10.78 -13.50
C LYS A 320 6.78 -10.79 -11.98
N SER A 321 5.96 -9.88 -11.47
CA SER A 321 5.60 -9.88 -10.04
C SER A 321 4.74 -11.11 -9.73
N ASP A 322 4.83 -11.61 -8.53
CA ASP A 322 3.89 -12.56 -7.92
C ASP A 322 2.68 -11.84 -7.30
N HIS A 323 2.62 -10.52 -7.46
CA HIS A 323 1.49 -9.69 -7.07
C HIS A 323 0.77 -9.11 -8.28
N GLY A 324 -0.57 -9.04 -8.19
CA GLY A 324 -1.41 -8.28 -9.11
C GLY A 324 -1.34 -6.78 -8.79
N ILE A 325 -1.63 -5.98 -9.80
CA ILE A 325 -1.54 -4.53 -9.73
C ILE A 325 -2.94 -3.95 -9.58
N VAL A 326 -3.15 -3.07 -8.60
CA VAL A 326 -4.44 -2.39 -8.40
C VAL A 326 -4.33 -0.95 -8.85
N VAL A 327 -5.30 -0.47 -9.62
CA VAL A 327 -5.41 0.92 -10.06
C VAL A 327 -6.82 1.42 -9.80
N CYS A 328 -6.96 2.57 -9.14
CA CYS A 328 -8.23 3.27 -9.03
C CYS A 328 -8.22 4.59 -9.80
N SER A 329 -9.35 4.93 -10.38
CA SER A 329 -9.61 6.25 -10.97
C SER A 329 -10.39 7.08 -9.97
N LEU A 330 -9.89 8.28 -9.69
CA LEU A 330 -10.52 9.27 -8.83
C LEU A 330 -11.04 10.41 -9.69
N GLU A 331 -12.30 10.75 -9.55
CA GLU A 331 -12.88 11.97 -10.07
C GLU A 331 -12.91 13.03 -8.97
N LEU A 332 -12.22 14.13 -9.20
CA LEU A 332 -12.01 15.21 -8.26
C LEU A 332 -12.85 16.43 -8.67
N ASP A 333 -13.70 16.93 -7.76
CA ASP A 333 -14.55 18.10 -7.99
C ASP A 333 -13.82 19.35 -7.51
N THR A 334 -13.37 20.17 -8.46
CA THR A 334 -12.59 21.38 -8.18
C THR A 334 -13.40 22.49 -7.51
N GLU A 335 -14.71 22.57 -7.76
CA GLU A 335 -15.58 23.56 -7.12
C GLU A 335 -15.81 23.19 -5.65
N ARG A 336 -16.13 21.93 -5.36
CA ARG A 336 -16.31 21.45 -3.98
C ARG A 336 -15.01 21.54 -3.18
N ALA A 337 -13.87 21.23 -3.82
CA ALA A 337 -12.57 21.37 -3.16
C ALA A 337 -12.27 22.82 -2.74
N GLN A 338 -12.71 23.82 -3.50
CA GLN A 338 -12.59 25.24 -3.12
C GLN A 338 -13.59 25.66 -2.05
N GLN A 339 -14.78 25.03 -2.02
CA GLN A 339 -15.83 25.35 -1.05
C GLN A 339 -15.49 24.87 0.36
N PHE A 340 -14.80 23.72 0.49
CA PHE A 340 -14.53 23.03 1.74
C PHE A 340 -13.08 23.16 2.23
N ARG A 341 -12.32 24.06 1.65
CA ARG A 341 -10.94 24.42 2.06
C ARG A 341 -10.86 25.68 2.86
#